data_e952f6c7c4d25af0ef1e6c3ab99c8875
#
_entry.id   e952f6c7c4d25af0ef1e6c3ab99c8875
#
_cell.length_a   1.000
_cell.length_b   1.000
_cell.length_c   1.000
_cell.angle_alpha   90.00
_cell.angle_beta   90.00
_cell.angle_gamma   90.00
#
_symmetry.space_group_name_H-M   'P 1'
#
loop_
_entity.id
_entity.type
_entity.pdbx_description
1 polymer ?
#
loop_
_entity_poly.entity_id
_entity_poly.type
_entity_poly.pdbx_seq_one_letter_code
_entity_poly.pdbx_strand_id
1 'polypeptide(L)'
;MPHIGKPASFRWQTLLRSPYFVPETKMIDDLLRDFQENKVHMAIVVDEFGGTSGLVTMEDILEEIVGEINDEYDDEEKPYQRLNQNTYIFEAKTLISDVTKILGISDNFFEDVEGEAETLAGLLLEIKGDFPEQGERILIKPGNKSEKTLTCEVVEVDQRRIVRIKVILHG
;
A
#
# COMPACT_ATOMS: atom_id res chain seq x y z
N MET A 1 -17.54 -24.43 -13.36
CA MET A 1 -18.50 -24.85 -12.30
C MET A 1 -19.39 -25.97 -12.86
N PRO A 2 -19.13 -27.24 -12.54
CA PRO A 2 -19.78 -28.39 -13.21
C PRO A 2 -21.21 -28.70 -12.71
N HIS A 3 -21.77 -27.88 -11.80
CA HIS A 3 -23.04 -28.20 -11.13
C HIS A 3 -24.15 -27.20 -11.37
N ILE A 4 -23.96 -26.24 -12.27
CA ILE A 4 -25.01 -25.27 -12.68
C ILE A 4 -26.03 -26.01 -13.55
N GLY A 5 -27.29 -26.01 -13.14
CA GLY A 5 -28.39 -26.65 -13.87
C GLY A 5 -28.86 -28.02 -13.33
N LYS A 6 -28.38 -28.46 -12.18
CA LYS A 6 -28.89 -29.67 -11.51
C LYS A 6 -30.28 -29.43 -10.89
N PRO A 7 -31.13 -30.47 -10.83
CA PRO A 7 -32.50 -30.34 -10.31
C PRO A 7 -32.52 -29.92 -8.83
N ALA A 8 -33.67 -29.36 -8.40
CA ALA A 8 -33.87 -28.86 -7.02
C ALA A 8 -33.65 -29.93 -5.92
N SER A 9 -33.62 -31.21 -6.27
CA SER A 9 -33.29 -32.34 -5.38
C SER A 9 -31.81 -32.54 -5.15
N PHE A 10 -30.92 -31.76 -5.84
CA PHE A 10 -29.48 -31.89 -5.66
C PHE A 10 -29.04 -31.36 -4.29
N ARG A 11 -28.51 -32.25 -3.46
CA ARG A 11 -28.00 -31.90 -2.14
C ARG A 11 -26.59 -31.31 -2.30
N TRP A 12 -26.46 -30.01 -2.42
CA TRP A 12 -25.16 -29.32 -2.49
C TRP A 12 -24.27 -29.57 -1.25
N GLN A 13 -24.89 -29.91 -0.09
CA GLN A 13 -24.16 -30.25 1.14
C GLN A 13 -23.21 -31.45 0.96
N THR A 14 -23.48 -32.34 -0.01
CA THR A 14 -22.59 -33.47 -0.32
C THR A 14 -21.27 -33.04 -0.99
N LEU A 15 -21.20 -31.81 -1.46
CA LEU A 15 -20.00 -31.20 -2.05
C LEU A 15 -19.14 -30.48 -1.03
N LEU A 16 -19.61 -30.30 0.19
CA LEU A 16 -18.85 -29.66 1.23
C LEU A 16 -17.69 -30.57 1.65
N ARG A 17 -16.51 -29.98 1.72
CA ARG A 17 -15.36 -30.64 2.36
C ARG A 17 -15.55 -30.57 3.87
N SER A 18 -15.05 -31.58 4.58
CA SER A 18 -15.01 -31.55 6.04
C SER A 18 -14.18 -30.34 6.49
N PRO A 19 -14.71 -29.54 7.41
CA PRO A 19 -13.95 -28.41 7.94
C PRO A 19 -12.74 -28.91 8.74
N TYR A 20 -11.64 -28.16 8.66
CA TYR A 20 -10.44 -28.39 9.45
C TYR A 20 -10.55 -27.54 10.73
N PHE A 21 -10.43 -28.18 11.89
CA PHE A 21 -10.53 -27.53 13.19
C PHE A 21 -9.16 -27.44 13.85
N VAL A 22 -8.87 -26.29 14.47
CA VAL A 22 -7.65 -26.07 15.23
C VAL A 22 -7.96 -25.40 16.55
N PRO A 23 -7.26 -25.74 17.66
CA PRO A 23 -7.43 -25.07 18.93
C PRO A 23 -6.78 -23.69 18.92
N GLU A 24 -7.28 -22.75 19.73
CA GLU A 24 -6.69 -21.41 19.91
C GLU A 24 -5.24 -21.44 20.37
N THR A 25 -4.83 -22.51 21.08
CA THR A 25 -3.49 -22.67 21.61
C THR A 25 -2.47 -23.21 20.60
N LYS A 26 -2.90 -23.50 19.37
CA LYS A 26 -2.00 -24.00 18.32
C LYS A 26 -0.96 -22.96 17.96
N MET A 27 0.30 -23.36 17.97
CA MET A 27 1.38 -22.46 17.53
C MET A 27 1.33 -22.24 16.03
N ILE A 28 1.67 -21.02 15.59
CA ILE A 28 1.59 -20.61 14.18
C ILE A 28 2.49 -21.47 13.27
N ASP A 29 3.69 -21.80 13.72
CA ASP A 29 4.63 -22.68 12.97
C ASP A 29 4.05 -24.07 12.74
N ASP A 30 3.42 -24.65 13.75
CA ASP A 30 2.77 -25.96 13.66
C ASP A 30 1.52 -25.88 12.78
N LEU A 31 0.78 -24.79 12.88
CA LEU A 31 -0.40 -24.53 12.06
C LEU A 31 -0.04 -24.42 10.58
N LEU A 32 1.05 -23.72 10.25
CA LEU A 32 1.55 -23.63 8.88
C LEU A 32 1.91 -25.00 8.32
N ARG A 33 2.60 -25.81 9.12
CA ARG A 33 2.95 -27.17 8.75
C ARG A 33 1.72 -28.05 8.50
N ASP A 34 0.74 -27.99 9.40
CA ASP A 34 -0.52 -28.70 9.27
C ASP A 34 -1.26 -28.31 7.99
N PHE A 35 -1.29 -27.01 7.66
CA PHE A 35 -1.94 -26.51 6.44
C PHE A 35 -1.26 -27.05 5.18
N GLN A 36 0.08 -27.10 5.18
CA GLN A 36 0.86 -27.62 4.06
C GLN A 36 0.68 -29.15 3.90
N GLU A 37 0.75 -29.91 4.99
CA GLU A 37 0.61 -31.37 4.99
C GLU A 37 -0.80 -31.80 4.59
N ASN A 38 -1.82 -31.15 5.13
CA ASN A 38 -3.21 -31.48 4.86
C ASN A 38 -3.78 -30.79 3.60
N LYS A 39 -2.99 -29.94 2.93
CA LYS A 39 -3.40 -29.15 1.75
C LYS A 39 -4.69 -28.36 1.98
N VAL A 40 -4.80 -27.76 3.15
CA VAL A 40 -5.88 -26.87 3.53
C VAL A 40 -5.40 -25.41 3.54
N HIS A 41 -6.29 -24.50 3.27
CA HIS A 41 -6.00 -23.06 3.22
C HIS A 41 -6.79 -22.28 4.27
N MET A 42 -7.66 -22.94 5.03
CA MET A 42 -8.56 -22.34 5.99
C MET A 42 -8.87 -23.35 7.09
N ALA A 43 -8.93 -22.87 8.34
CA ALA A 43 -9.35 -23.66 9.49
C ALA A 43 -10.33 -22.88 10.37
N ILE A 44 -11.17 -23.61 11.08
CA ILE A 44 -12.05 -23.05 12.12
C ILE A 44 -11.30 -23.16 13.44
N VAL A 45 -11.16 -22.03 14.12
CA VAL A 45 -10.53 -21.95 15.44
C VAL A 45 -11.59 -22.25 16.50
N VAL A 46 -11.27 -23.19 17.40
CA VAL A 46 -12.17 -23.63 18.47
C VAL A 46 -11.55 -23.36 19.84
N ASP A 47 -12.41 -22.98 20.79
CA ASP A 47 -12.04 -22.81 22.20
C ASP A 47 -12.01 -24.17 22.95
N GLU A 48 -11.64 -24.15 24.22
CA GLU A 48 -11.57 -25.33 25.09
C GLU A 48 -12.93 -25.99 25.38
N PHE A 49 -14.03 -25.29 25.09
CA PHE A 49 -15.40 -25.78 25.26
C PHE A 49 -16.00 -26.33 23.95
N GLY A 50 -15.23 -26.28 22.86
CA GLY A 50 -15.67 -26.68 21.53
C GLY A 50 -16.50 -25.62 20.80
N GLY A 51 -16.54 -24.38 21.33
CA GLY A 51 -17.14 -23.23 20.66
C GLY A 51 -16.24 -22.70 19.53
N THR A 52 -16.85 -22.18 18.48
CA THR A 52 -16.11 -21.52 17.40
C THR A 52 -15.65 -20.13 17.86
N SER A 53 -14.34 -19.91 17.90
CA SER A 53 -13.73 -18.61 18.25
C SER A 53 -13.51 -17.76 17.02
N GLY A 54 -13.25 -18.38 15.87
CA GLY A 54 -12.96 -17.64 14.65
C GLY A 54 -12.55 -18.53 13.49
N LEU A 55 -11.92 -17.89 12.53
CA LEU A 55 -11.43 -18.48 11.31
C LEU A 55 -9.97 -18.03 11.11
N VAL A 56 -9.12 -18.91 10.62
CA VAL A 56 -7.74 -18.60 10.24
C VAL A 56 -7.48 -19.10 8.83
N THR A 57 -6.79 -18.28 8.04
CA THR A 57 -6.41 -18.62 6.66
C THR A 57 -4.90 -18.81 6.52
N MET A 58 -4.46 -19.37 5.40
CA MET A 58 -3.03 -19.49 5.09
C MET A 58 -2.38 -18.11 4.98
N GLU A 59 -3.11 -17.14 4.42
CA GLU A 59 -2.68 -15.78 4.26
C GLU A 59 -2.42 -15.12 5.63
N ASP A 60 -3.33 -15.27 6.60
CA ASP A 60 -3.16 -14.75 7.97
C ASP A 60 -1.90 -15.31 8.64
N ILE A 61 -1.64 -16.62 8.44
CA ILE A 61 -0.45 -17.29 8.98
C ILE A 61 0.83 -16.74 8.35
N LEU A 62 0.82 -16.58 7.03
CA LEU A 62 1.98 -16.06 6.30
C LEU A 62 2.26 -14.60 6.67
N GLU A 63 1.23 -13.77 6.81
CA GLU A 63 1.34 -12.38 7.25
C GLU A 63 1.99 -12.29 8.64
N GLU A 64 1.59 -13.14 9.59
CA GLU A 64 2.15 -13.14 10.95
C GLU A 64 3.61 -13.65 10.99
N ILE A 65 3.96 -14.66 10.19
CA ILE A 65 5.32 -15.25 10.18
C ILE A 65 6.31 -14.35 9.43
N VAL A 66 5.90 -13.79 8.30
CA VAL A 66 6.78 -12.99 7.43
C VAL A 66 6.73 -11.50 7.80
N GLY A 67 5.75 -11.11 8.61
CA GLY A 67 5.34 -9.72 8.80
C GLY A 67 4.58 -9.24 7.57
N GLU A 68 4.20 -7.98 7.54
CA GLU A 68 3.75 -7.38 6.29
C GLU A 68 4.82 -7.69 5.23
N ILE A 69 4.50 -8.61 4.32
CA ILE A 69 5.30 -8.81 3.14
C ILE A 69 5.21 -7.47 2.40
N ASN A 70 6.19 -6.61 2.65
CA ASN A 70 6.55 -5.63 1.68
C ASN A 70 7.08 -6.45 0.51
N ASP A 71 6.15 -6.89 -0.34
CA ASP A 71 6.45 -7.56 -1.55
C ASP A 71 7.39 -6.63 -2.32
N GLU A 72 8.61 -7.07 -2.60
CA GLU A 72 9.49 -6.36 -3.53
C GLU A 72 8.84 -6.24 -4.91
N TYR A 73 7.65 -6.84 -5.10
CA TYR A 73 6.76 -6.75 -6.27
C TYR A 73 5.56 -5.81 -6.08
N ASP A 74 5.30 -5.28 -4.87
CA ASP A 74 4.29 -4.24 -4.63
C ASP A 74 4.78 -2.83 -5.04
N ASP A 75 5.91 -2.74 -5.73
CA ASP A 75 6.38 -1.49 -6.34
C ASP A 75 5.43 -0.97 -7.45
N GLU A 76 4.46 -1.76 -7.90
CA GLU A 76 3.50 -1.31 -8.93
C GLU A 76 2.28 -0.56 -8.36
N GLU A 77 2.02 -0.60 -7.04
CA GLU A 77 0.89 0.11 -6.43
C GLU A 77 1.29 1.23 -5.45
N LYS A 78 2.55 1.34 -5.06
CA LYS A 78 2.97 2.46 -4.24
C LYS A 78 3.09 3.72 -5.10
N PRO A 79 2.46 4.84 -4.68
CA PRO A 79 2.52 6.09 -5.42
C PRO A 79 3.92 6.72 -5.39
N TYR A 80 4.91 6.03 -4.84
CA TYR A 80 6.29 6.49 -4.77
C TYR A 80 7.31 5.35 -4.75
N GLN A 81 8.52 5.66 -5.18
CA GLN A 81 9.72 4.83 -5.07
C GLN A 81 10.80 5.58 -4.29
N ARG A 82 11.35 4.97 -3.25
CA ARG A 82 12.47 5.53 -2.50
C ARG A 82 13.80 5.15 -3.15
N LEU A 83 14.57 6.13 -3.61
CA LEU A 83 15.90 5.92 -4.19
C LEU A 83 17.02 5.89 -3.14
N ASN A 84 16.92 6.77 -2.13
CA ASN A 84 17.84 6.83 -0.99
C ASN A 84 17.15 7.51 0.21
N GLN A 85 17.92 7.83 1.26
CA GLN A 85 17.36 8.41 2.49
C GLN A 85 16.57 9.71 2.27
N ASN A 86 16.97 10.51 1.28
CA ASN A 86 16.43 11.85 1.05
C ASN A 86 15.85 12.05 -0.36
N THR A 87 15.81 11.00 -1.19
CA THR A 87 15.37 11.09 -2.58
C THR A 87 14.29 10.06 -2.87
N TYR A 88 13.17 10.56 -3.42
CA TYR A 88 12.00 9.77 -3.76
C TYR A 88 11.54 10.11 -5.18
N ILE A 89 10.93 9.15 -5.86
CA ILE A 89 10.15 9.38 -7.08
C ILE A 89 8.70 9.14 -6.73
N PHE A 90 7.86 10.16 -6.93
CA PHE A 90 6.41 10.08 -6.72
C PHE A 90 5.67 10.06 -8.05
N GLU A 91 4.54 9.38 -8.09
CA GLU A 91 3.54 9.67 -9.11
C GLU A 91 3.01 11.10 -8.91
N ALA A 92 2.91 11.85 -10.00
CA ALA A 92 2.54 13.27 -9.93
C ALA A 92 1.15 13.52 -9.36
N LYS A 93 0.25 12.52 -9.43
CA LYS A 93 -1.10 12.55 -8.84
C LYS A 93 -1.13 12.30 -7.32
N THR A 94 0.01 11.99 -6.68
CA THR A 94 0.09 11.75 -5.23
C THR A 94 -0.38 12.98 -4.48
N LEU A 95 -1.23 12.77 -3.47
CA LEU A 95 -1.74 13.86 -2.63
C LEU A 95 -0.62 14.48 -1.81
N ILE A 96 -0.65 15.79 -1.64
CA ILE A 96 0.33 16.55 -0.84
C ILE A 96 0.40 16.01 0.59
N SER A 97 -0.75 15.67 1.18
CA SER A 97 -0.84 15.07 2.52
C SER A 97 -0.11 13.72 2.65
N ASP A 98 -0.06 12.94 1.58
CA ASP A 98 0.68 11.67 1.58
C ASP A 98 2.17 11.90 1.36
N VAL A 99 2.54 12.88 0.52
CA VAL A 99 3.93 13.29 0.33
C VAL A 99 4.55 13.77 1.65
N THR A 100 3.85 14.60 2.44
CA THR A 100 4.34 15.07 3.75
C THR A 100 4.58 13.92 4.72
N LYS A 101 3.64 12.97 4.80
CA LYS A 101 3.76 11.77 5.66
C LYS A 101 4.94 10.91 5.25
N ILE A 102 5.09 10.61 3.95
CA ILE A 102 6.16 9.77 3.41
C ILE A 102 7.54 10.39 3.64
N LEU A 103 7.66 11.71 3.45
CA LEU A 103 8.89 12.46 3.67
C LEU A 103 9.19 12.73 5.17
N GLY A 104 8.23 12.50 6.06
CA GLY A 104 8.36 12.81 7.49
C GLY A 104 8.56 14.30 7.75
N ILE A 105 7.86 15.15 7.00
CA ILE A 105 7.85 16.60 7.17
C ILE A 105 6.50 17.06 7.72
N SER A 106 6.44 18.30 8.19
CA SER A 106 5.21 18.85 8.76
C SER A 106 4.09 18.95 7.72
N ASP A 107 2.84 18.69 8.13
CA ASP A 107 1.68 18.75 7.24
C ASP A 107 1.48 20.15 6.66
N ASN A 108 1.92 21.19 7.38
CA ASN A 108 1.85 22.57 6.91
C ASN A 108 3.12 23.04 6.16
N PHE A 109 3.97 22.12 5.71
CA PHE A 109 5.19 22.46 4.97
C PHE A 109 4.91 23.24 3.68
N PHE A 110 3.83 22.92 3.01
CA PHE A 110 3.42 23.52 1.74
C PHE A 110 2.36 24.62 1.88
N GLU A 111 1.85 24.89 3.10
CA GLU A 111 0.72 25.79 3.36
C GLU A 111 0.86 27.17 2.69
N ASP A 112 2.08 27.70 2.64
CA ASP A 112 2.34 29.01 2.03
C ASP A 112 2.43 28.98 0.49
N VAL A 113 2.53 27.79 -0.14
CA VAL A 113 2.82 27.63 -1.57
C VAL A 113 1.84 26.73 -2.30
N GLU A 114 1.00 25.98 -1.59
CA GLU A 114 0.11 24.99 -2.20
C GLU A 114 -1.16 25.58 -2.82
N GLY A 115 -1.57 26.79 -2.39
CA GLY A 115 -2.78 27.43 -2.87
C GLY A 115 -4.00 26.51 -2.75
N GLU A 116 -4.62 26.16 -3.90
CA GLU A 116 -5.73 25.21 -3.97
C GLU A 116 -5.27 23.81 -4.45
N ALA A 117 -3.95 23.57 -4.59
CA ALA A 117 -3.44 22.31 -5.08
C ALA A 117 -3.61 21.18 -4.05
N GLU A 118 -4.16 20.06 -4.48
CA GLU A 118 -4.29 18.84 -3.67
C GLU A 118 -3.20 17.81 -3.98
N THR A 119 -2.61 17.88 -5.17
CA THR A 119 -1.63 16.90 -5.67
C THR A 119 -0.26 17.53 -5.88
N LEU A 120 0.78 16.68 -5.90
CA LEU A 120 2.16 17.12 -6.15
C LEU A 120 2.31 17.81 -7.50
N ALA A 121 1.63 17.34 -8.56
CA ALA A 121 1.62 18.01 -9.85
C ALA A 121 0.94 19.38 -9.79
N GLY A 122 -0.21 19.47 -9.12
CA GLY A 122 -0.93 20.72 -8.91
C GLY A 122 -0.05 21.76 -8.20
N LEU A 123 0.65 21.35 -7.15
CA LEU A 123 1.59 22.19 -6.42
C LEU A 123 2.69 22.78 -7.32
N LEU A 124 3.30 21.93 -8.19
CA LEU A 124 4.33 22.42 -9.11
C LEU A 124 3.78 23.40 -10.14
N LEU A 125 2.56 23.17 -10.65
CA LEU A 125 1.89 24.08 -11.58
C LEU A 125 1.57 25.42 -10.94
N GLU A 126 1.11 25.44 -9.68
CA GLU A 126 0.85 26.67 -8.95
C GLU A 126 2.11 27.49 -8.66
N ILE A 127 3.17 26.81 -8.19
CA ILE A 127 4.45 27.47 -7.88
C ILE A 127 5.09 28.05 -9.14
N LYS A 128 5.06 27.32 -10.24
CA LYS A 128 5.69 27.74 -11.50
C LYS A 128 4.80 28.74 -12.28
N GLY A 129 3.49 28.57 -12.21
CA GLY A 129 2.53 29.36 -13.00
C GLY A 129 2.42 28.94 -14.47
N ASP A 130 3.13 27.91 -14.89
CA ASP A 130 3.13 27.34 -16.24
C ASP A 130 3.45 25.84 -16.21
N PHE A 131 3.26 25.13 -17.35
CA PHE A 131 3.54 23.71 -17.45
C PHE A 131 5.06 23.48 -17.46
N PRO A 132 5.62 22.64 -16.52
CA PRO A 132 7.05 22.41 -16.47
C PRO A 132 7.52 21.44 -17.57
N GLU A 133 8.76 21.63 -18.02
CA GLU A 133 9.40 20.74 -18.95
C GLU A 133 10.03 19.53 -18.23
N GLN A 134 10.23 18.44 -18.97
CA GLN A 134 10.93 17.27 -18.44
C GLN A 134 12.37 17.64 -18.10
N GLY A 135 12.84 17.26 -16.91
CA GLY A 135 14.16 17.61 -16.37
C GLY A 135 14.19 18.94 -15.63
N GLU A 136 13.10 19.70 -15.63
CA GLU A 136 13.04 20.96 -14.92
C GLU A 136 13.01 20.74 -13.40
N ARG A 137 13.73 21.63 -12.68
CA ARG A 137 13.88 21.59 -11.23
C ARG A 137 13.22 22.81 -10.59
N ILE A 138 12.36 22.56 -9.65
CA ILE A 138 11.67 23.59 -8.88
C ILE A 138 12.09 23.45 -7.42
N LEU A 139 12.65 24.51 -6.84
CA LEU A 139 13.01 24.56 -5.43
C LEU A 139 11.85 25.08 -4.62
N ILE A 140 11.40 24.30 -3.65
CA ILE A 140 10.33 24.64 -2.72
C ILE A 140 10.94 24.96 -1.36
N LYS A 141 10.71 26.19 -0.90
CA LYS A 141 11.10 26.64 0.44
C LYS A 141 9.84 26.83 1.25
N PRO A 142 9.71 26.19 2.42
CA PRO A 142 8.57 26.46 3.28
C PRO A 142 8.64 27.88 3.81
N GLY A 143 7.48 28.53 3.95
CA GLY A 143 7.36 29.82 4.60
C GLY A 143 7.62 29.79 6.10
N ASN A 144 7.46 28.61 6.70
CA ASN A 144 7.75 28.36 8.10
C ASN A 144 9.26 28.31 8.35
N LYS A 145 9.70 28.60 9.58
CA LYS A 145 11.10 28.55 10.06
C LYS A 145 11.77 27.16 9.96
N SER A 146 11.31 26.33 9.02
CA SER A 146 11.93 25.04 8.74
C SER A 146 13.22 25.25 7.95
N GLU A 147 14.30 24.67 8.44
CA GLU A 147 15.59 24.65 7.71
C GLU A 147 15.56 23.69 6.51
N LYS A 148 14.52 22.84 6.41
CA LYS A 148 14.37 21.88 5.32
C LYS A 148 13.84 22.54 4.05
N THR A 149 14.40 22.16 2.92
CA THR A 149 13.92 22.56 1.60
C THR A 149 13.72 21.34 0.71
N LEU A 150 12.86 21.46 -0.30
CA LEU A 150 12.61 20.39 -1.27
C LEU A 150 13.03 20.86 -2.67
N THR A 151 13.68 19.98 -3.40
CA THR A 151 13.85 20.13 -4.85
C THR A 151 12.98 19.10 -5.55
N CYS A 152 12.05 19.56 -6.37
CA CYS A 152 11.23 18.74 -7.22
C CYS A 152 11.75 18.79 -8.65
N GLU A 153 12.09 17.63 -9.22
CA GLU A 153 12.54 17.49 -10.61
C GLU A 153 11.48 16.71 -11.40
N VAL A 154 11.01 17.25 -12.50
CA VAL A 154 10.04 16.58 -13.38
C VAL A 154 10.75 15.49 -14.16
N VAL A 155 10.53 14.23 -13.81
CA VAL A 155 11.23 13.08 -14.42
C VAL A 155 10.56 12.63 -15.69
N GLU A 156 9.22 12.65 -15.71
CA GLU A 156 8.44 12.13 -16.84
C GLU A 156 7.22 13.00 -17.10
N VAL A 157 7.00 13.33 -18.36
CA VAL A 157 5.83 14.07 -18.86
C VAL A 157 5.21 13.29 -20.00
N ASP A 158 3.89 13.18 -20.00
CA ASP A 158 3.09 12.61 -21.08
C ASP A 158 2.16 13.69 -21.67
N GLN A 159 2.36 14.06 -22.93
CA GLN A 159 1.59 15.06 -23.69
C GLN A 159 1.34 16.37 -22.92
N ARG A 160 0.37 16.38 -22.00
CA ARG A 160 -0.05 17.54 -21.20
C ARG A 160 -0.17 17.21 -19.71
N ARG A 161 0.50 16.14 -19.25
CA ARG A 161 0.47 15.71 -17.84
C ARG A 161 1.87 15.47 -17.35
N ILE A 162 2.14 15.92 -16.14
CA ILE A 162 3.27 15.44 -15.36
C ILE A 162 2.93 14.03 -14.88
N VAL A 163 3.82 13.07 -15.10
CA VAL A 163 3.60 11.66 -14.74
C VAL A 163 4.37 11.32 -13.48
N ARG A 164 5.66 11.66 -13.42
CA ARG A 164 6.54 11.39 -12.28
C ARG A 164 7.39 12.57 -11.89
N ILE A 165 7.55 12.74 -10.60
CA ILE A 165 8.31 13.82 -9.98
C ILE A 165 9.32 13.21 -9.01
N LYS A 166 10.59 13.55 -9.17
CA LYS A 166 11.64 13.22 -8.22
C LYS A 166 11.73 14.31 -7.17
N VAL A 167 11.61 13.94 -5.92
CA VAL A 167 11.65 14.83 -4.78
C VAL A 167 12.91 14.58 -3.97
N ILE A 168 13.70 15.62 -3.74
CA ILE A 168 14.94 15.58 -2.96
C ILE A 168 14.75 16.46 -1.73
N LEU A 169 14.82 15.86 -0.54
CA LEU A 169 14.76 16.58 0.72
C LEU A 169 16.16 17.04 1.13
N HIS A 170 16.30 18.33 1.39
CA HIS A 170 17.52 18.95 1.90
C HIS A 170 17.27 19.45 3.33
N GLY A 171 18.19 19.22 4.21
CA GLY A 171 18.08 19.68 5.60
C GLY A 171 19.16 19.19 6.46
#